data_442c610870815d61e332ddcee2a85d3c
#
_entry.id   442c610870815d61e332ddcee2a85d3c
#
_cell.length_a   1.000
_cell.length_b   1.000
_cell.length_c   1.000
_cell.angle_alpha   90.00
_cell.angle_beta   90.00
_cell.angle_gamma   90.00
#
_symmetry.space_group_name_H-M   'P 1'
#
loop_
_entity.id
_entity.type
_entity.pdbx_description
1 polymer ?
#
loop_
_entity_poly.entity_id
_entity_poly.type
_entity_poly.pdbx_seq_one_letter_code
_entity_poly.pdbx_strand_id
1 'polypeptide(L)'
;KKAIQALEALPKEHGGLRWMNTAIQSSQGAEEGSSGDTFAQDLGSLKEAAEKLASGKPVLGDKQFAQTYERYLKALKGKRNPKRGAELFQKICAACHQVRGIGKAVGPDLTGERNRAEETMVLDVLAPNREITAGYGTHLVKTKDGNTLAGLLVAEAPGNVTLRDLTGNEQVILRKNLAEMEALEVSLMPPGL
;
A
#
# COMPACT_ATOMS: atom_id res chain seq x y z
N LYS A 1 -8.25 -8.47 -17.06
CA LYS A 1 -8.83 -7.43 -17.93
C LYS A 1 -10.11 -6.80 -17.33
N LYS A 2 -11.09 -7.59 -16.84
CA LYS A 2 -12.35 -7.03 -16.24
C LYS A 2 -12.14 -6.27 -14.94
N ALA A 3 -11.15 -6.63 -14.11
CA ALA A 3 -10.84 -5.93 -12.86
C ALA A 3 -10.20 -4.55 -13.12
N ILE A 4 -9.40 -4.41 -14.18
CA ILE A 4 -8.77 -3.15 -14.59
C ILE A 4 -9.84 -2.17 -15.11
N GLN A 5 -10.81 -2.65 -15.89
CA GLN A 5 -11.93 -1.80 -16.38
C GLN A 5 -12.84 -1.30 -15.24
N ALA A 6 -13.00 -2.07 -14.16
CA ALA A 6 -13.78 -1.63 -13.00
C ALA A 6 -13.07 -0.53 -12.18
N LEU A 7 -11.73 -0.50 -12.20
CA LEU A 7 -10.92 0.54 -11.55
C LEU A 7 -10.88 1.84 -12.38
N GLU A 8 -10.96 1.76 -13.69
CA GLU A 8 -11.02 2.91 -14.59
C GLU A 8 -12.36 3.68 -14.53
N ALA A 9 -13.41 3.04 -14.02
CA ALA A 9 -14.74 3.62 -13.86
C ALA A 9 -14.95 4.38 -12.53
N LEU A 10 -13.95 4.42 -11.65
CA LEU A 10 -14.01 5.18 -10.40
C LEU A 10 -13.73 6.67 -10.66
N PRO A 11 -14.39 7.59 -9.91
CA PRO A 11 -14.18 9.03 -10.09
C PRO A 11 -12.70 9.39 -9.94
N LYS A 12 -12.18 10.19 -10.88
CA LYS A 12 -10.77 10.61 -10.99
C LYS A 12 -10.26 11.49 -9.83
N GLU A 13 -11.07 11.73 -8.82
CA GLU A 13 -10.80 12.64 -7.71
C GLU A 13 -9.97 12.04 -6.57
N HIS A 14 -9.64 10.76 -6.63
CA HIS A 14 -8.90 10.06 -5.58
C HIS A 14 -7.46 9.83 -6.03
N GLY A 15 -6.58 10.77 -5.70
CA GLY A 15 -5.14 10.73 -6.03
C GLY A 15 -4.39 9.46 -5.55
N GLY A 16 -4.96 8.72 -4.58
CA GLY A 16 -4.38 7.48 -4.05
C GLY A 16 -4.35 6.30 -5.03
N LEU A 17 -5.27 6.26 -6.00
CA LEU A 17 -5.34 5.14 -6.97
C LEU A 17 -4.35 5.27 -8.14
N ARG A 18 -3.87 6.47 -8.42
CA ARG A 18 -2.99 6.73 -9.56
C ARG A 18 -1.61 6.08 -9.41
N TRP A 19 -1.00 6.16 -8.22
CA TRP A 19 0.29 5.54 -7.96
C TRP A 19 0.21 4.00 -7.90
N MET A 20 -0.92 3.45 -7.39
CA MET A 20 -1.17 2.01 -7.37
C MET A 20 -1.28 1.45 -8.79
N ASN A 21 -1.94 2.16 -9.70
CA ASN A 21 -1.99 1.80 -11.12
C ASN A 21 -0.61 1.88 -11.78
N THR A 22 0.20 2.87 -11.44
CA THR A 22 1.58 3.01 -11.95
C THR A 22 2.47 1.88 -11.41
N ALA A 23 2.36 1.52 -10.13
CA ALA A 23 3.12 0.41 -9.54
C ALA A 23 2.71 -0.96 -10.10
N ILE A 24 1.41 -1.17 -10.39
CA ILE A 24 0.90 -2.40 -11.01
C ILE A 24 1.33 -2.47 -12.49
N GLN A 25 1.32 -1.38 -13.21
CA GLN A 25 1.76 -1.34 -14.61
C GLN A 25 3.26 -1.55 -14.75
N SER A 26 4.08 -0.99 -13.86
CA SER A 26 5.53 -1.21 -13.87
C SER A 26 5.92 -2.66 -13.52
N SER A 27 5.11 -3.36 -12.72
CA SER A 27 5.34 -4.77 -12.40
C SER A 27 4.91 -5.75 -13.50
N GLN A 28 4.06 -5.31 -14.45
CA GLN A 28 3.55 -6.14 -15.56
C GLN A 28 4.27 -5.92 -16.90
N GLY A 29 5.14 -4.92 -17.00
CA GLY A 29 5.74 -4.46 -18.25
C GLY A 29 7.24 -4.32 -18.23
N ALA A 30 7.98 -5.29 -17.70
CA ALA A 30 9.40 -5.40 -17.98
C ALA A 30 9.60 -6.07 -19.35
N GLU A 31 9.12 -5.43 -20.43
CA GLU A 31 9.65 -5.66 -21.76
C GLU A 31 10.89 -4.75 -21.93
N GLU A 32 12.00 -5.37 -22.37
CA GLU A 32 13.27 -4.72 -22.67
C GLU A 32 13.07 -3.53 -23.61
N GLY A 33 13.30 -2.29 -23.13
CA GLY A 33 13.37 -1.14 -24.02
C GLY A 33 12.85 0.21 -23.55
N SER A 34 12.47 0.40 -22.29
CA SER A 34 12.09 1.73 -21.78
C SER A 34 13.27 2.42 -21.13
N SER A 35 13.64 3.60 -21.66
CA SER A 35 14.75 4.43 -21.21
C SER A 35 14.66 4.78 -19.72
N GLY A 36 15.79 4.66 -18.99
CA GLY A 36 15.89 4.87 -17.54
C GLY A 36 15.43 6.25 -17.02
N ASP A 37 15.18 7.21 -17.89
CA ASP A 37 14.79 8.59 -17.52
C ASP A 37 13.35 8.72 -17.03
N THR A 38 12.40 7.94 -17.58
CA THR A 38 11.00 7.97 -17.16
C THR A 38 10.82 7.37 -15.77
N PHE A 39 11.57 6.31 -15.46
CA PHE A 39 11.50 5.63 -14.17
C PHE A 39 12.12 6.47 -13.04
N ALA A 40 13.21 7.22 -13.33
CA ALA A 40 13.81 8.14 -12.37
C ALA A 40 12.91 9.34 -12.02
N GLN A 41 12.12 9.83 -12.99
CA GLN A 41 11.12 10.87 -12.76
C GLN A 41 9.92 10.35 -11.92
N ASP A 42 9.48 9.11 -12.14
CA ASP A 42 8.43 8.48 -11.34
C ASP A 42 8.88 8.23 -9.90
N LEU A 43 10.16 7.91 -9.67
CA LEU A 43 10.73 7.73 -8.33
C LEU A 43 10.86 9.03 -7.54
N GLY A 44 11.17 10.14 -8.21
CA GLY A 44 11.16 11.46 -7.60
C GLY A 44 9.75 11.81 -7.09
N SER A 45 8.73 11.52 -7.90
CA SER A 45 7.33 11.72 -7.53
C SER A 45 6.86 10.77 -6.43
N LEU A 46 7.35 9.52 -6.39
CA LEU A 46 7.07 8.56 -5.32
C LEU A 46 7.74 8.97 -3.99
N LYS A 47 8.98 9.46 -4.03
CA LYS A 47 9.65 9.97 -2.84
C LYS A 47 8.95 11.22 -2.29
N GLU A 48 8.60 12.17 -3.14
CA GLU A 48 7.84 13.37 -2.76
C GLU A 48 6.44 13.02 -2.22
N ALA A 49 5.77 12.03 -2.83
CA ALA A 49 4.50 11.51 -2.34
C ALA A 49 4.68 10.79 -0.98
N ALA A 50 5.74 10.00 -0.81
CA ALA A 50 6.08 9.34 0.44
C ALA A 50 6.41 10.36 1.54
N GLU A 51 7.20 11.39 1.24
CA GLU A 51 7.51 12.48 2.18
C GLU A 51 6.25 13.28 2.58
N LYS A 52 5.36 13.55 1.64
CA LYS A 52 4.05 14.16 1.93
C LYS A 52 3.18 13.27 2.81
N LEU A 53 3.19 11.96 2.59
CA LEU A 53 2.46 10.97 3.39
C LEU A 53 3.09 10.79 4.78
N ALA A 54 4.43 10.75 4.86
CA ALA A 54 5.19 10.64 6.11
C ALA A 54 5.04 11.90 6.99
N SER A 55 4.70 13.05 6.42
CA SER A 55 4.43 14.27 7.19
C SER A 55 3.21 14.16 8.11
N GLY A 56 2.56 13.00 8.15
CA GLY A 56 1.40 12.72 9.00
C GLY A 56 0.14 13.51 8.62
N LYS A 57 0.22 14.33 7.58
CA LYS A 57 -0.95 15.06 7.10
C LYS A 57 -1.87 14.08 6.36
N PRO A 58 -3.15 13.99 6.73
CA PRO A 58 -4.11 13.20 5.96
C PRO A 58 -4.08 13.65 4.50
N VAL A 59 -4.20 12.71 3.58
CA VAL A 59 -4.30 12.97 2.12
C VAL A 59 -5.46 13.90 1.80
N LEU A 60 -6.49 13.86 2.64
CA LEU A 60 -7.56 14.84 2.72
C LEU A 60 -7.16 15.90 3.75
N GLY A 61 -7.34 17.20 3.47
CA GLY A 61 -7.16 18.25 4.47
C GLY A 61 -7.94 17.92 5.76
N ASP A 62 -7.46 18.37 6.91
CA ASP A 62 -7.98 17.98 8.25
C ASP A 62 -9.51 18.05 8.35
N LYS A 63 -10.12 19.09 7.79
CA LYS A 63 -11.58 19.25 7.79
C LYS A 63 -12.29 18.20 6.93
N GLN A 64 -11.76 17.89 5.76
CA GLN A 64 -12.34 16.91 4.83
C GLN A 64 -12.16 15.48 5.38
N PHE A 65 -11.02 15.20 6.00
CA PHE A 65 -10.78 13.95 6.70
C PHE A 65 -11.79 13.75 7.84
N ALA A 66 -11.95 14.75 8.70
CA ALA A 66 -12.91 14.70 9.82
C ALA A 66 -14.34 14.44 9.33
N GLN A 67 -14.79 15.15 8.29
CA GLN A 67 -16.12 14.94 7.69
C GLN A 67 -16.29 13.54 7.12
N THR A 68 -15.25 13.01 6.46
CA THR A 68 -15.27 11.66 5.89
C THR A 68 -15.34 10.63 7.00
N TYR A 69 -14.51 10.75 8.02
CA TYR A 69 -14.49 9.86 9.17
C TYR A 69 -15.85 9.84 9.89
N GLU A 70 -16.41 11.01 10.20
CA GLU A 70 -17.75 11.10 10.81
C GLU A 70 -18.85 10.45 9.97
N ARG A 71 -18.78 10.59 8.64
CA ARG A 71 -19.72 9.93 7.73
C ARG A 71 -19.66 8.42 7.86
N TYR A 72 -18.45 7.83 7.95
CA TYR A 72 -18.28 6.39 8.16
C TYR A 72 -18.73 5.95 9.55
N LEU A 73 -18.46 6.72 10.60
CA LEU A 73 -18.95 6.43 11.95
C LEU A 73 -20.49 6.39 12.00
N LYS A 74 -21.16 7.30 11.30
CA LYS A 74 -22.63 7.26 11.17
C LYS A 74 -23.09 6.00 10.43
N ALA A 75 -22.38 5.60 9.37
CA ALA A 75 -22.69 4.41 8.59
C ALA A 75 -22.55 3.11 9.42
N LEU A 76 -21.63 3.04 10.38
CA LEU A 76 -21.48 1.89 11.29
C LEU A 76 -22.74 1.62 12.13
N LYS A 77 -23.58 2.63 12.38
CA LYS A 77 -24.86 2.49 13.12
C LYS A 77 -25.98 1.91 12.25
N GLY A 78 -25.76 1.78 10.95
CA GLY A 78 -26.73 1.29 9.99
C GLY A 78 -26.86 -0.23 9.95
N LYS A 79 -27.79 -0.71 9.12
CA LYS A 79 -27.98 -2.15 8.87
C LYS A 79 -26.75 -2.73 8.17
N ARG A 80 -26.21 -3.80 8.72
CA ARG A 80 -25.03 -4.49 8.21
C ARG A 80 -25.39 -5.58 7.21
N ASN A 81 -24.52 -5.75 6.22
CA ASN A 81 -24.61 -6.84 5.26
C ASN A 81 -23.26 -7.58 5.19
N PRO A 82 -23.06 -8.64 6.00
CA PRO A 82 -21.80 -9.38 6.05
C PRO A 82 -21.42 -10.01 4.69
N LYS A 83 -22.40 -10.46 3.90
CA LYS A 83 -22.15 -11.03 2.57
C LYS A 83 -21.53 -10.00 1.64
N ARG A 84 -22.12 -8.81 1.57
CA ARG A 84 -21.56 -7.70 0.80
C ARG A 84 -20.20 -7.26 1.32
N GLY A 85 -20.00 -7.24 2.65
CA GLY A 85 -18.71 -6.95 3.27
C GLY A 85 -17.63 -7.94 2.82
N ALA A 86 -17.93 -9.24 2.82
CA ALA A 86 -17.02 -10.27 2.33
C ALA A 86 -16.68 -10.10 0.84
N GLU A 87 -17.67 -9.76 0.01
CA GLU A 87 -17.45 -9.47 -1.42
C GLU A 87 -16.53 -8.26 -1.64
N LEU A 88 -16.71 -7.19 -0.85
CA LEU A 88 -15.86 -5.99 -0.89
C LEU A 88 -14.44 -6.30 -0.41
N PHE A 89 -14.30 -7.06 0.69
CA PHE A 89 -13.00 -7.52 1.16
C PHE A 89 -12.25 -8.27 0.05
N GLN A 90 -12.88 -9.23 -0.61
CA GLN A 90 -12.26 -9.99 -1.69
C GLN A 90 -11.82 -9.11 -2.87
N LYS A 91 -12.59 -8.08 -3.19
CA LYS A 91 -12.30 -7.19 -4.33
C LYS A 91 -11.20 -6.18 -4.04
N ILE A 92 -11.08 -5.71 -2.80
CA ILE A 92 -10.24 -4.55 -2.45
C ILE A 92 -9.10 -4.96 -1.53
N CYS A 93 -9.41 -5.66 -0.44
CA CYS A 93 -8.47 -5.90 0.66
C CYS A 93 -7.66 -7.19 0.49
N ALA A 94 -8.26 -8.25 -0.08
CA ALA A 94 -7.67 -9.57 -0.21
C ALA A 94 -6.45 -9.63 -1.14
N ALA A 95 -6.20 -8.57 -1.91
CA ALA A 95 -4.96 -8.43 -2.69
C ALA A 95 -3.72 -8.35 -1.78
N CYS A 96 -3.88 -7.83 -0.55
CA CYS A 96 -2.79 -7.64 0.41
C CYS A 96 -3.03 -8.32 1.76
N HIS A 97 -4.28 -8.44 2.20
CA HIS A 97 -4.62 -8.96 3.53
C HIS A 97 -5.26 -10.34 3.49
N GLN A 98 -5.05 -11.10 4.56
CA GLN A 98 -5.75 -12.35 4.79
C GLN A 98 -6.82 -12.21 5.87
N VAL A 99 -7.93 -12.94 5.69
CA VAL A 99 -8.91 -13.24 6.74
C VAL A 99 -9.22 -14.74 6.67
N ARG A 100 -8.89 -15.50 7.70
CA ARG A 100 -9.11 -16.96 7.78
C ARG A 100 -8.54 -17.71 6.56
N GLY A 101 -7.35 -17.33 6.11
CA GLY A 101 -6.67 -17.93 4.96
C GLY A 101 -7.18 -17.50 3.58
N ILE A 102 -8.18 -16.61 3.51
CA ILE A 102 -8.65 -16.02 2.24
C ILE A 102 -7.89 -14.71 2.01
N GLY A 103 -7.25 -14.58 0.85
CA GLY A 103 -6.45 -13.41 0.47
C GLY A 103 -4.94 -13.68 0.51
N LYS A 104 -4.13 -12.62 0.34
CA LYS A 104 -2.67 -12.68 0.33
C LYS A 104 -2.07 -12.17 1.63
N ALA A 105 -0.91 -12.71 2.01
CA ALA A 105 -0.16 -12.30 3.20
C ALA A 105 0.91 -11.24 2.86
N VAL A 106 0.51 -10.13 2.22
CA VAL A 106 1.38 -8.97 2.00
C VAL A 106 1.28 -8.03 3.19
N GLY A 107 0.06 -7.65 3.56
CA GLY A 107 -0.25 -6.90 4.77
C GLY A 107 -0.53 -7.82 5.98
N PRO A 108 -0.81 -7.24 7.16
CA PRO A 108 -1.20 -7.99 8.36
C PRO A 108 -2.40 -8.91 8.13
N ASP A 109 -2.40 -10.08 8.78
CA ASP A 109 -3.57 -10.96 8.85
C ASP A 109 -4.65 -10.30 9.73
N LEU A 110 -5.82 -10.09 9.16
CA LEU A 110 -6.95 -9.44 9.82
C LEU A 110 -7.87 -10.43 10.55
N THR A 111 -7.52 -11.72 10.63
CA THR A 111 -8.34 -12.73 11.31
C THR A 111 -8.55 -12.41 12.79
N GLY A 112 -7.54 -11.84 13.44
CA GLY A 112 -7.57 -11.44 14.85
C GLY A 112 -8.35 -10.16 15.16
N GLU A 113 -8.64 -9.33 14.16
CA GLU A 113 -9.14 -7.96 14.32
C GLU A 113 -10.63 -7.89 14.70
N ARG A 114 -11.33 -9.03 14.80
CA ARG A 114 -12.77 -9.09 15.12
C ARG A 114 -13.18 -8.39 16.44
N ASN A 115 -12.24 -8.26 17.37
CA ASN A 115 -12.46 -7.65 18.68
C ASN A 115 -11.98 -6.19 18.75
N ARG A 116 -11.39 -5.69 17.65
CA ARG A 116 -10.94 -4.30 17.56
C ARG A 116 -12.14 -3.37 17.41
N ALA A 117 -12.08 -2.19 18.00
CA ALA A 117 -13.14 -1.19 17.87
C ALA A 117 -13.32 -0.81 16.39
N GLU A 118 -14.58 -0.77 15.95
CA GLU A 118 -14.91 -0.52 14.54
C GLU A 118 -14.49 0.88 14.09
N GLU A 119 -14.59 1.85 15.00
CA GLU A 119 -14.15 3.23 14.79
C GLU A 119 -12.64 3.28 14.50
N THR A 120 -11.86 2.47 15.23
CA THR A 120 -10.42 2.34 15.00
C THR A 120 -10.12 1.71 13.64
N MET A 121 -10.86 0.64 13.28
CA MET A 121 -10.68 0.01 11.97
C MET A 121 -11.00 0.96 10.82
N VAL A 122 -12.04 1.79 10.95
CA VAL A 122 -12.35 2.84 9.96
C VAL A 122 -11.20 3.84 9.86
N LEU A 123 -10.64 4.22 11.01
CA LEU A 123 -9.53 5.18 11.05
C LEU A 123 -8.26 4.59 10.40
N ASP A 124 -7.96 3.31 10.64
CA ASP A 124 -6.82 2.62 10.05
C ASP A 124 -6.94 2.50 8.51
N VAL A 125 -8.17 2.30 8.01
CA VAL A 125 -8.43 2.27 6.56
C VAL A 125 -8.28 3.66 5.94
N LEU A 126 -8.78 4.70 6.60
CA LEU A 126 -8.75 6.08 6.07
C LEU A 126 -7.38 6.75 6.21
N ALA A 127 -6.61 6.39 7.24
CA ALA A 127 -5.32 6.98 7.57
C ALA A 127 -4.27 5.90 7.90
N PRO A 128 -3.88 5.05 6.93
CA PRO A 128 -3.02 3.88 7.17
C PRO A 128 -1.60 4.24 7.63
N ASN A 129 -1.17 5.49 7.44
CA ASN A 129 0.13 5.99 7.92
C ASN A 129 0.11 6.47 9.36
N ARG A 130 -1.08 6.57 9.99
CA ARG A 130 -1.21 7.04 11.37
C ARG A 130 -0.55 6.09 12.38
N GLU A 131 -0.68 4.80 12.13
CA GLU A 131 -0.14 3.73 12.98
C GLU A 131 0.21 2.53 12.11
N ILE A 132 1.49 2.35 11.84
CA ILE A 132 1.98 1.25 11.02
C ILE A 132 2.40 0.12 11.94
N THR A 133 1.82 -1.07 11.75
CA THR A 133 2.19 -2.27 12.49
C THR A 133 3.68 -2.58 12.28
N ALA A 134 4.38 -2.93 13.35
CA ALA A 134 5.79 -3.31 13.29
C ALA A 134 6.05 -4.37 12.21
N GLY A 135 7.07 -4.16 11.39
CA GLY A 135 7.40 -5.02 10.24
C GLY A 135 6.63 -4.72 8.94
N TYR A 136 5.70 -3.74 8.96
CA TYR A 136 4.91 -3.37 7.77
C TYR A 136 5.22 -1.95 7.26
N GLY A 137 6.28 -1.32 7.76
CA GLY A 137 6.81 -0.08 7.18
C GLY A 137 7.47 -0.34 5.83
N THR A 138 7.31 0.60 4.92
CA THR A 138 7.91 0.54 3.58
C THR A 138 9.41 0.80 3.65
N HIS A 139 10.19 0.01 2.92
CA HIS A 139 11.62 0.25 2.70
C HIS A 139 11.86 0.59 1.23
N LEU A 140 12.72 1.57 1.00
CA LEU A 140 13.24 1.91 -0.30
C LEU A 140 14.67 1.41 -0.40
N VAL A 141 14.97 0.61 -1.42
CA VAL A 141 16.30 0.06 -1.65
C VAL A 141 16.81 0.50 -3.01
N LYS A 142 17.99 1.10 -3.05
CA LYS A 142 18.73 1.39 -4.28
C LYS A 142 19.84 0.38 -4.43
N THR A 143 19.97 -0.19 -5.60
CA THR A 143 21.04 -1.11 -5.96
C THR A 143 22.16 -0.38 -6.73
N LYS A 144 23.38 -0.93 -6.72
CA LYS A 144 24.55 -0.33 -7.38
C LYS A 144 24.43 -0.27 -8.91
N ASP A 145 23.58 -1.12 -9.49
CA ASP A 145 23.24 -1.13 -10.91
C ASP A 145 22.16 -0.09 -11.29
N GLY A 146 21.72 0.74 -10.31
CA GLY A 146 20.80 1.84 -10.52
C GLY A 146 19.31 1.50 -10.34
N ASN A 147 18.96 0.24 -10.02
CA ASN A 147 17.57 -0.09 -9.75
C ASN A 147 17.11 0.45 -8.38
N THR A 148 15.83 0.83 -8.32
CA THR A 148 15.19 1.22 -7.05
C THR A 148 13.97 0.33 -6.83
N LEU A 149 13.91 -0.24 -5.63
CA LEU A 149 12.89 -1.19 -5.19
C LEU A 149 12.20 -0.65 -3.95
N ALA A 150 10.90 -0.78 -3.88
CA ALA A 150 10.11 -0.45 -2.70
C ALA A 150 9.32 -1.68 -2.23
N GLY A 151 9.29 -1.91 -0.92
CA GLY A 151 8.59 -3.07 -0.38
C GLY A 151 8.71 -3.18 1.13
N LEU A 152 8.18 -4.27 1.68
CA LEU A 152 8.35 -4.65 3.08
C LEU A 152 9.68 -5.39 3.24
N LEU A 153 10.45 -5.03 4.25
CA LEU A 153 11.62 -5.79 4.65
C LEU A 153 11.15 -7.04 5.42
N VAL A 154 11.13 -8.19 4.74
CA VAL A 154 10.63 -9.46 5.33
C VAL A 154 11.74 -10.32 5.93
N ALA A 155 12.97 -10.13 5.50
CA ALA A 155 14.13 -10.78 6.10
C ALA A 155 15.39 -9.92 5.94
N GLU A 156 16.25 -9.97 6.94
CA GLU A 156 17.56 -9.33 6.95
C GLU A 156 18.61 -10.29 7.52
N ALA A 157 19.68 -10.47 6.75
CA ALA A 157 20.81 -11.31 7.11
C ALA A 157 22.14 -10.56 6.85
N PRO A 158 23.28 -11.03 7.38
CA PRO A 158 24.58 -10.40 7.14
C PRO A 158 24.94 -10.24 5.67
N GLY A 159 24.50 -11.15 4.80
CA GLY A 159 24.84 -11.17 3.37
C GLY A 159 23.76 -10.62 2.44
N ASN A 160 22.53 -10.49 2.89
CA ASN A 160 21.40 -10.09 2.04
C ASN A 160 20.24 -9.47 2.83
N VAL A 161 19.35 -8.82 2.09
CA VAL A 161 18.01 -8.39 2.56
C VAL A 161 16.98 -8.96 1.61
N THR A 162 15.77 -9.22 2.11
CA THR A 162 14.63 -9.69 1.29
C THR A 162 13.51 -8.67 1.40
N LEU A 163 13.11 -8.13 0.26
CA LEU A 163 11.95 -7.26 0.14
C LEU A 163 10.78 -8.05 -0.44
N ARG A 164 9.58 -7.78 0.10
CA ARG A 164 8.31 -8.24 -0.47
C ARG A 164 7.59 -7.05 -1.08
N ASP A 165 7.29 -7.14 -2.37
CA ASP A 165 6.56 -6.10 -3.10
C ASP A 165 5.04 -6.15 -2.84
N LEU A 166 4.30 -5.19 -3.42
CA LEU A 166 2.83 -5.11 -3.34
C LEU A 166 2.10 -6.31 -3.96
N THR A 167 2.76 -7.05 -4.85
CA THR A 167 2.18 -8.25 -5.49
C THR A 167 2.37 -9.50 -4.63
N GLY A 168 3.22 -9.39 -3.58
CA GLY A 168 3.59 -10.47 -2.69
C GLY A 168 4.83 -11.24 -3.15
N ASN A 169 5.52 -10.79 -4.22
CA ASN A 169 6.78 -11.39 -4.65
C ASN A 169 7.91 -10.97 -3.72
N GLU A 170 8.78 -11.92 -3.43
CA GLU A 170 9.96 -11.68 -2.61
C GLU A 170 11.21 -11.62 -3.48
N GLN A 171 11.99 -10.56 -3.28
CA GLN A 171 13.27 -10.37 -3.95
C GLN A 171 14.40 -10.32 -2.95
N VAL A 172 15.38 -11.22 -3.15
CA VAL A 172 16.61 -11.26 -2.34
C VAL A 172 17.65 -10.35 -2.98
N ILE A 173 18.13 -9.37 -2.21
CA ILE A 173 19.13 -8.39 -2.64
C ILE A 173 20.41 -8.64 -1.82
N LEU A 174 21.48 -8.98 -2.50
CA LEU A 174 22.77 -9.16 -1.84
C LEU A 174 23.30 -7.81 -1.34
N ARG A 175 23.79 -7.75 -0.11
CA ARG A 175 24.33 -6.49 0.47
C ARG A 175 25.47 -5.90 -0.34
N LYS A 176 26.28 -6.72 -1.04
CA LYS A 176 27.32 -6.24 -1.94
C LYS A 176 26.78 -5.42 -3.12
N ASN A 177 25.53 -5.67 -3.53
CA ASN A 177 24.84 -4.97 -4.63
C ASN A 177 24.00 -3.79 -4.12
N LEU A 178 23.80 -3.67 -2.82
CA LEU A 178 23.03 -2.62 -2.20
C LEU A 178 23.85 -1.33 -2.16
N ALA A 179 23.31 -0.23 -2.68
CA ALA A 179 23.88 1.09 -2.59
C ALA A 179 23.32 1.87 -1.40
N GLU A 180 21.99 1.83 -1.22
CA GLU A 180 21.28 2.55 -0.17
C GLU A 180 20.04 1.76 0.26
N MET A 181 19.68 1.83 1.53
CA MET A 181 18.42 1.33 2.06
C MET A 181 17.87 2.34 3.08
N GLU A 182 16.63 2.75 2.86
CA GLU A 182 15.93 3.72 3.69
C GLU A 182 14.61 3.15 4.16
N ALA A 183 14.33 3.21 5.46
CA ALA A 183 13.02 2.92 6.02
C ALA A 183 12.15 4.18 5.89
N LEU A 184 11.05 4.06 5.18
CA LEU A 184 10.07 5.13 5.05
C LEU A 184 8.98 4.94 6.11
N GLU A 185 8.58 6.02 6.77
CA GLU A 185 7.46 6.00 7.72
C GLU A 185 6.11 6.04 6.99
N VAL A 186 5.96 5.19 5.99
CA VAL A 186 4.74 5.07 5.19
C VAL A 186 4.32 3.62 5.04
N SER A 187 3.01 3.41 5.03
CA SER A 187 2.38 2.13 4.77
C SER A 187 2.30 1.85 3.26
N LEU A 188 2.45 0.59 2.87
CA LEU A 188 2.07 0.15 1.51
C LEU A 188 0.56 0.17 1.29
N MET A 189 -0.25 0.20 2.36
CA MET A 189 -1.69 0.36 2.23
C MET A 189 -2.00 1.78 1.73
N PRO A 190 -2.71 1.93 0.59
CA PRO A 190 -3.00 3.24 0.03
C PRO A 190 -4.00 3.99 0.92
N PRO A 191 -3.79 5.29 1.17
CA PRO A 191 -4.78 6.12 1.85
C PRO A 191 -5.99 6.39 0.96
N GLY A 192 -7.16 6.57 1.58
CA GLY A 192 -8.39 6.98 0.91
C GLY A 192 -9.14 5.83 0.19
N LEU A 193 -8.98 4.62 0.67
CA LEU A 193 -9.76 3.45 0.23
C LEU A 193 -11.25 3.58 0.57
#